data_033eaa4b6ca8d1044e53f34137b3caee
#
_entry.id   033eaa4b6ca8d1044e53f34137b3caee
#
_cell.length_a   1.000
_cell.length_b   1.000
_cell.length_c   1.000
_cell.angle_alpha   90.00
_cell.angle_beta   90.00
_cell.angle_gamma   90.00
#
_symmetry.space_group_name_H-M   'P 1'
#
loop_
_entity.id
_entity.type
_entity.pdbx_description
1 polymer ?
#
loop_
_entity_poly.entity_id
_entity_poly.type
_entity_poly.pdbx_seq_one_letter_code
_entity_poly.pdbx_strand_id
1 'polypeptide(L)'
;AYMAEINHFHEAQAQGFLGRSIPHILLIHANTLNAAQLDALLTWFEREGFTFIPLEEALRDPCYQLPEASTPYGFSWIRRWRLAAGERPEPMPEIPERVQRMYDEMQARQ
;
A
#
# COMPACT_ATOMS: atom_id res chain seq x y z
N ALA A 1 6.49 -9.17 7.82
CA ALA A 1 6.19 -8.31 8.96
C ALA A 1 5.79 -6.89 8.53
N TYR A 2 6.70 -6.07 8.01
CA TYR A 2 6.38 -4.67 7.67
C TYR A 2 5.28 -4.54 6.60
N MET A 3 5.30 -5.35 5.55
CA MET A 3 4.24 -5.35 4.54
C MET A 3 2.88 -5.74 5.12
N ALA A 4 2.84 -6.62 6.12
CA ALA A 4 1.60 -6.94 6.82
C ALA A 4 1.03 -5.72 7.55
N GLU A 5 1.87 -4.94 8.23
CA GLU A 5 1.45 -3.70 8.90
C GLU A 5 0.91 -2.68 7.90
N ILE A 6 1.59 -2.49 6.75
CA ILE A 6 1.13 -1.61 5.67
C ILE A 6 -0.22 -2.07 5.13
N ASN A 7 -0.38 -3.36 4.87
CA ASN A 7 -1.63 -3.90 4.36
C ASN A 7 -2.77 -3.71 5.37
N HIS A 8 -2.56 -4.04 6.65
CA HIS A 8 -3.56 -3.86 7.70
C HIS A 8 -3.94 -2.38 7.87
N PHE A 9 -2.99 -1.48 7.76
CA PHE A 9 -3.24 -0.05 7.80
C PHE A 9 -4.18 0.39 6.67
N HIS A 10 -3.93 -0.02 5.43
CA HIS A 10 -4.78 0.34 4.31
C HIS A 10 -6.16 -0.32 4.38
N GLU A 11 -6.25 -1.58 4.82
CA GLU A 11 -7.54 -2.24 5.06
C GLU A 11 -8.35 -1.50 6.12
N ALA A 12 -7.74 -1.11 7.23
CA ALA A 12 -8.41 -0.34 8.27
C ALA A 12 -8.91 1.02 7.75
N GLN A 13 -8.13 1.69 6.91
CA GLN A 13 -8.56 2.94 6.27
C GLN A 13 -9.72 2.74 5.31
N ALA A 14 -9.71 1.67 4.50
CA ALA A 14 -10.80 1.34 3.60
C ALA A 14 -12.09 1.08 4.39
N GLN A 15 -12.03 0.28 5.45
CA GLN A 15 -13.17 0.03 6.33
C GLN A 15 -13.68 1.31 7.00
N GLY A 16 -12.79 2.15 7.50
CA GLY A 16 -13.17 3.38 8.20
C GLY A 16 -13.75 4.44 7.27
N PHE A 17 -13.22 4.61 6.07
CA PHE A 17 -13.63 5.65 5.13
C PHE A 17 -14.76 5.19 4.19
N LEU A 18 -14.68 3.97 3.66
CA LEU A 18 -15.63 3.45 2.68
C LEU A 18 -16.65 2.48 3.31
N GLY A 19 -16.42 2.02 4.54
CA GLY A 19 -17.27 1.05 5.23
C GLY A 19 -17.19 -0.37 4.68
N ARG A 20 -16.16 -0.67 3.87
CA ARG A 20 -15.97 -1.98 3.24
C ARG A 20 -14.52 -2.19 2.83
N SER A 21 -14.18 -3.44 2.57
CA SER A 21 -12.94 -3.78 1.88
C SER A 21 -13.03 -3.42 0.39
N ILE A 22 -11.89 -3.13 -0.22
CA ILE A 22 -11.77 -2.78 -1.64
C ILE A 22 -10.68 -3.63 -2.31
N PRO A 23 -10.70 -3.75 -3.65
CA PRO A 23 -9.54 -4.29 -4.37
C PRO A 23 -8.39 -3.29 -4.28
N HIS A 24 -7.32 -3.67 -3.60
CA HIS A 24 -6.13 -2.82 -3.46
C HIS A 24 -5.19 -2.98 -4.66
N ILE A 25 -4.52 -1.89 -5.02
CA ILE A 25 -3.50 -1.88 -6.07
C ILE A 25 -2.15 -1.76 -5.38
N LEU A 26 -1.28 -2.76 -5.57
CA LEU A 26 0.10 -2.74 -5.10
C LEU A 26 1.01 -2.20 -6.20
N LEU A 27 1.59 -1.04 -5.96
CA LEU A 27 2.61 -0.46 -6.83
C LEU A 27 4.00 -0.75 -6.26
N ILE A 28 4.83 -1.45 -7.02
CA ILE A 28 6.22 -1.75 -6.66
C ILE A 28 7.14 -1.43 -7.83
N HIS A 29 8.41 -1.16 -7.51
CA HIS A 29 9.42 -0.91 -8.52
C HIS A 29 10.12 -2.19 -8.97
N ALA A 30 10.51 -2.26 -10.24
CA ALA A 30 11.34 -3.34 -10.76
C ALA A 30 12.79 -3.11 -10.32
N ASN A 31 13.16 -3.68 -9.18
CA ASN A 31 14.52 -3.61 -8.63
C ASN A 31 14.94 -4.98 -8.08
N THR A 32 16.22 -5.12 -7.73
CA THR A 32 16.80 -6.38 -7.26
C THR A 32 16.12 -6.92 -5.99
N LEU A 33 15.78 -6.03 -5.06
CA LEU A 33 15.11 -6.42 -3.81
C LEU A 33 13.72 -6.99 -4.10
N ASN A 34 12.92 -6.30 -4.90
CA ASN A 34 11.58 -6.74 -5.25
C ASN A 34 11.63 -8.04 -6.07
N ALA A 35 12.57 -8.15 -7.01
CA ALA A 35 12.75 -9.39 -7.77
C ALA A 35 13.06 -10.59 -6.84
N ALA A 36 13.91 -10.40 -5.83
CA ALA A 36 14.28 -11.45 -4.89
C ALA A 36 13.17 -11.83 -3.91
N GLN A 37 12.27 -10.90 -3.57
CA GLN A 37 11.26 -11.10 -2.53
C GLN A 37 9.83 -11.23 -3.06
N LEU A 38 9.60 -11.06 -4.36
CA LEU A 38 8.25 -11.03 -4.93
C LEU A 38 7.49 -12.33 -4.69
N ASP A 39 8.12 -13.47 -4.88
CA ASP A 39 7.49 -14.77 -4.66
C ASP A 39 7.01 -14.93 -3.22
N ALA A 40 7.88 -14.59 -2.26
CA ALA A 40 7.53 -14.63 -0.84
C ALA A 40 6.38 -13.67 -0.49
N LEU A 41 6.37 -12.47 -1.08
CA LEU A 41 5.33 -11.47 -0.87
C LEU A 41 3.98 -11.95 -1.44
N LEU A 42 3.96 -12.45 -2.67
CA LEU A 42 2.74 -12.95 -3.30
C LEU A 42 2.18 -14.17 -2.54
N THR A 43 3.05 -15.08 -2.13
CA THR A 43 2.67 -16.23 -1.30
C THR A 43 2.05 -15.79 0.04
N TRP A 44 2.61 -14.75 0.65
CA TRP A 44 2.04 -14.19 1.87
C TRP A 44 0.62 -13.65 1.64
N PHE A 45 0.39 -12.89 0.58
CA PHE A 45 -0.94 -12.40 0.23
C PHE A 45 -1.94 -13.54 0.01
N GLU A 46 -1.55 -14.60 -0.69
CA GLU A 46 -2.41 -15.78 -0.90
C GLU A 46 -2.78 -16.45 0.42
N ARG A 47 -1.83 -16.59 1.34
CA ARG A 47 -2.08 -17.15 2.67
C ARG A 47 -3.01 -16.29 3.52
N GLU A 48 -2.96 -14.98 3.34
CA GLU A 48 -3.88 -14.04 3.99
C GLU A 48 -5.28 -13.98 3.32
N GLY A 49 -5.50 -14.79 2.30
CA GLY A 49 -6.80 -14.91 1.64
C GLY A 49 -7.03 -13.94 0.49
N PHE A 50 -5.99 -13.24 0.03
CA PHE A 50 -6.09 -12.39 -1.14
C PHE A 50 -6.08 -13.19 -2.42
N THR A 51 -6.84 -12.74 -3.41
CA THR A 51 -6.78 -13.21 -4.79
C THR A 51 -6.22 -12.11 -5.67
N PHE A 52 -5.42 -12.49 -6.66
CA PHE A 52 -4.88 -11.54 -7.64
C PHE A 52 -5.85 -11.40 -8.80
N ILE A 53 -6.15 -10.16 -9.15
CA ILE A 53 -7.06 -9.82 -10.26
C ILE A 53 -6.35 -8.88 -11.23
N PRO A 54 -6.78 -8.82 -12.50
CA PRO A 54 -6.27 -7.82 -13.43
C PRO A 54 -6.53 -6.40 -12.96
N LEU A 55 -5.63 -5.48 -13.29
CA LEU A 55 -5.76 -4.06 -12.92
C LEU A 55 -7.08 -3.46 -13.40
N GLU A 56 -7.50 -3.79 -14.60
CA GLU A 56 -8.77 -3.31 -15.19
C GLU A 56 -9.98 -3.74 -14.35
N GLU A 57 -9.92 -4.92 -13.77
CA GLU A 57 -10.99 -5.40 -12.89
C GLU A 57 -11.00 -4.63 -11.57
N ALA A 58 -9.84 -4.41 -10.96
CA ALA A 58 -9.73 -3.60 -9.75
C ALA A 58 -10.26 -2.17 -9.96
N LEU A 59 -9.92 -1.55 -11.08
CA LEU A 59 -10.34 -0.19 -11.43
C LEU A 59 -11.84 -0.03 -11.70
N ARG A 60 -12.59 -1.11 -11.86
CA ARG A 60 -14.05 -1.07 -11.98
C ARG A 60 -14.75 -0.81 -10.65
N ASP A 61 -14.04 -0.99 -9.54
CA ASP A 61 -14.62 -0.67 -8.24
C ASP A 61 -14.95 0.83 -8.17
N PRO A 62 -16.17 1.20 -7.70
CA PRO A 62 -16.59 2.60 -7.63
C PRO A 62 -15.67 3.50 -6.81
N CYS A 63 -14.89 2.96 -5.88
CA CYS A 63 -13.96 3.76 -5.09
C CYS A 63 -12.90 4.47 -5.94
N TYR A 64 -12.50 3.88 -7.07
CA TYR A 64 -11.53 4.48 -8.00
C TYR A 64 -12.11 5.61 -8.86
N GLN A 65 -13.41 5.89 -8.73
CA GLN A 65 -14.07 7.06 -9.35
C GLN A 65 -14.25 8.22 -8.36
N LEU A 66 -13.86 8.05 -7.11
CA LEU A 66 -13.95 9.10 -6.10
C LEU A 66 -13.04 10.28 -6.45
N PRO A 67 -13.42 11.52 -6.08
CA PRO A 67 -12.54 12.67 -6.19
C PRO A 67 -11.25 12.45 -5.39
N GLU A 68 -10.12 12.83 -5.97
CA GLU A 68 -8.82 12.73 -5.31
C GLU A 68 -8.15 14.10 -5.23
N ALA A 69 -7.43 14.34 -4.14
CA ALA A 69 -6.63 15.55 -4.00
C ALA A 69 -5.32 15.40 -4.77
N SER A 70 -4.93 16.44 -5.49
CA SER A 70 -3.59 16.53 -6.05
C SER A 70 -2.61 16.87 -4.92
N THR A 71 -1.52 16.14 -4.83
CA THR A 71 -0.47 16.34 -3.81
C THR A 71 0.91 16.27 -4.45
N PRO A 72 1.91 17.01 -3.93
CA PRO A 72 3.29 16.89 -4.41
C PRO A 72 3.98 15.61 -3.95
N TYR A 73 3.31 14.80 -3.11
CA TYR A 73 3.85 13.58 -2.53
C TYR A 73 3.13 12.35 -3.08
N GLY A 74 3.83 11.21 -3.09
CA GLY A 74 3.29 9.92 -3.54
C GLY A 74 2.38 9.28 -2.49
N PHE A 75 1.26 9.89 -2.17
CA PHE A 75 0.29 9.33 -1.25
C PHE A 75 -0.54 8.22 -1.89
N SER A 76 -1.02 7.29 -1.06
CA SER A 76 -1.98 6.26 -1.49
C SER A 76 -3.28 6.89 -1.99
N TRP A 77 -4.05 6.16 -2.81
CA TRP A 77 -5.36 6.62 -3.27
C TRP A 77 -6.30 6.91 -2.12
N ILE A 78 -6.38 6.03 -1.13
CA ILE A 78 -7.25 6.23 0.05
C ILE A 78 -6.94 7.55 0.74
N ARG A 79 -5.67 7.87 0.89
CA ARG A 79 -5.27 9.14 1.49
C ARG A 79 -5.69 10.34 0.64
N ARG A 80 -5.57 10.24 -0.68
CA ARG A 80 -6.01 11.29 -1.61
C ARG A 80 -7.52 11.48 -1.60
N TRP A 81 -8.30 10.38 -1.53
CA TRP A 81 -9.75 10.45 -1.40
C TRP A 81 -10.17 11.13 -0.10
N ARG A 82 -9.55 10.76 1.01
CA ARG A 82 -9.84 11.34 2.32
C ARG A 82 -9.49 12.83 2.37
N LEU A 83 -8.34 13.22 1.80
CA LEU A 83 -7.97 14.64 1.67
C LEU A 83 -8.98 15.43 0.82
N ALA A 84 -9.43 14.87 -0.30
CA ALA A 84 -10.47 15.50 -1.15
C ALA A 84 -11.80 15.62 -0.41
N ALA A 85 -12.09 14.74 0.53
CA ALA A 85 -13.28 14.79 1.40
C ALA A 85 -13.13 15.76 2.59
N GLY A 86 -12.00 16.46 2.70
CA GLY A 86 -11.75 17.42 3.78
C GLY A 86 -11.24 16.81 5.08
N GLU A 87 -10.85 15.53 5.07
CA GLU A 87 -10.30 14.85 6.22
C GLU A 87 -8.79 15.09 6.37
N ARG A 88 -8.27 14.82 7.57
CA ARG A 88 -6.84 14.74 7.87
C ARG A 88 -6.48 13.29 8.19
N PRO A 89 -6.12 12.48 7.18
CA PRO A 89 -5.82 11.08 7.41
C PRO A 89 -4.54 10.91 8.25
N GLU A 90 -4.52 9.84 9.02
CA GLU A 90 -3.40 9.46 9.87
C GLU A 90 -2.13 9.25 9.02
N PRO A 91 -0.93 9.52 9.58
CA PRO A 91 0.31 9.21 8.88
C PRO A 91 0.45 7.71 8.63
N MET A 92 1.21 7.35 7.60
CA MET A 92 1.59 5.96 7.36
C MET A 92 2.37 5.41 8.55
N PRO A 93 2.29 4.09 8.82
CA PRO A 93 3.16 3.45 9.79
C PRO A 93 4.63 3.76 9.50
N GLU A 94 5.37 4.07 10.54
CA GLU A 94 6.80 4.34 10.41
C GLU A 94 7.55 3.08 9.96
N ILE A 95 8.63 3.29 9.21
CA ILE A 95 9.52 2.19 8.83
C ILE A 95 10.15 1.64 10.11
N PRO A 96 10.03 0.33 10.40
CA PRO A 96 10.67 -0.24 11.57
C PRO A 96 12.17 0.04 11.58
N GLU A 97 12.70 0.43 12.73
CA GLU A 97 14.11 0.79 12.90
C GLU A 97 15.07 -0.29 12.38
N ARG A 98 14.71 -1.56 12.56
CA ARG A 98 15.47 -2.68 12.01
C ARG A 98 15.57 -2.60 10.47
N VAL A 99 14.47 -2.28 9.79
CA VAL A 99 14.45 -2.17 8.33
C VAL A 99 15.28 -0.98 7.88
N GLN A 100 15.17 0.15 8.56
CA GLN A 100 15.95 1.33 8.27
C GLN A 100 17.45 1.04 8.42
N ARG A 101 17.86 0.40 9.51
CA ARG A 101 19.27 0.02 9.70
C ARG A 101 19.80 -0.88 8.60
N MET A 102 19.03 -1.89 8.19
CA MET A 102 19.41 -2.77 7.10
C MET A 102 19.62 -2.00 5.78
N TYR A 103 18.75 -1.04 5.50
CA TYR A 103 18.87 -0.17 4.33
C TYR A 103 20.15 0.69 4.40
N ASP A 104 20.39 1.34 5.53
CA ASP A 104 21.56 2.20 5.74
C ASP A 104 22.87 1.40 5.60
N GLU A 105 22.91 0.18 6.15
CA GLU A 105 24.05 -0.73 6.01
C GLU A 105 24.31 -1.14 4.56
N MET A 106 23.25 -1.38 3.79
CA MET A 106 23.37 -1.69 2.36
C MET A 106 23.93 -0.50 1.58
N GLN A 107 23.46 0.71 1.86
CA GLN A 107 23.95 1.93 1.22
C GLN A 107 25.42 2.19 1.53
N ALA A 108 25.84 1.94 2.77
CA ALA A 108 27.23 2.13 3.20
C ALA A 108 28.21 1.16 2.52
N ARG A 109 27.73 0.04 1.96
CA ARG A 109 28.57 -0.95 1.25
C ARG A 109 28.71 -0.66 -0.25
N GLN A 110 27.99 0.29 -0.77
CA GLN A 110 28.08 0.74 -2.17
C GLN A 110 29.07 1.89 -2.32
#